data_1f56477dca515072cd059cec517894ca
#
_entry.id   1f56477dca515072cd059cec517894ca
#
_cell.length_a   1.000
_cell.length_b   1.000
_cell.length_c   1.000
_cell.angle_alpha   90.00
_cell.angle_beta   90.00
_cell.angle_gamma   90.00
#
_symmetry.space_group_name_H-M   'P 1'
#
loop_
_entity.id
_entity.type
_entity.pdbx_description
1 polymer ?
#
loop_
_entity_poly.entity_id
_entity_poly.type
_entity_poly.pdbx_seq_one_letter_code
_entity_poly.pdbx_strand_id
1 'polypeptide(L)'
;PHLGAIPEGHEFKLMPENLDHFMPRLEGLMDWIPALQTAGIKSWIHGLEAFTEDQNPVMGETPEVRNLFVSAGFNAYGVTGSGGAGMVIGEWILNGEPPFDMWSFDIRRFGGYHRSDNQVLARSLEGQGHHYTIIWPYEEMTAGRPLKRSAIYGVLQEKRACFGAKFGWERPNWFAPEGVEPVEINSFTRPNWHDY
;
A
#
# COMPACT_ATOMS: atom_id res chain seq x y z
N PRO A 1 13.36 6.29 -4.89
CA PRO A 1 12.54 7.27 -4.16
C PRO A 1 13.38 7.85 -3.04
N HIS A 2 13.67 9.14 -3.16
CA HIS A 2 14.30 9.85 -2.07
C HIS A 2 13.25 10.11 -1.00
N LEU A 3 13.17 9.21 -0.05
CA LEU A 3 12.55 9.50 1.22
C LEU A 3 13.59 10.24 2.08
N GLY A 4 13.94 11.40 1.61
CA GLY A 4 14.46 12.41 2.49
C GLY A 4 13.35 12.72 3.50
N ALA A 5 13.70 12.95 4.75
CA ALA A 5 12.75 13.45 5.72
C ALA A 5 12.02 14.67 5.13
N ILE A 6 10.72 14.76 5.36
CA ILE A 6 9.97 15.96 4.99
C ILE A 6 10.68 17.13 5.63
N PRO A 7 11.04 18.19 4.87
CA PRO A 7 11.73 19.34 5.45
C PRO A 7 10.93 19.91 6.62
N GLU A 8 11.60 20.29 7.69
CA GLU A 8 10.95 20.91 8.84
C GLU A 8 10.18 22.18 8.39
N GLY A 9 8.96 22.34 8.84
CA GLY A 9 8.09 23.45 8.42
C GLY A 9 7.58 23.37 6.98
N HIS A 10 7.61 22.19 6.34
CA HIS A 10 7.00 21.99 5.04
C HIS A 10 5.49 21.84 5.17
N GLU A 11 4.78 22.95 5.06
CA GLU A 11 3.32 23.02 5.13
C GLU A 11 2.78 23.80 3.92
N PHE A 12 1.69 23.32 3.32
CA PHE A 12 0.98 24.01 2.23
C PHE A 12 1.88 24.48 1.06
N LYS A 13 2.93 23.74 0.78
CA LYS A 13 3.92 24.08 -0.26
C LYS A 13 4.12 22.89 -1.21
N LEU A 14 4.49 23.20 -2.43
CA LEU A 14 5.04 22.21 -3.35
C LEU A 14 6.53 22.00 -3.03
N MET A 15 7.02 20.80 -3.32
CA MET A 15 8.43 20.49 -3.27
C MET A 15 9.17 21.17 -4.43
N PRO A 16 10.47 21.43 -4.29
CA PRO A 16 11.30 21.88 -5.41
C PRO A 16 11.23 20.92 -6.60
N GLU A 17 11.44 21.44 -7.78
CA GLU A 17 11.54 20.64 -9.00
C GLU A 17 12.64 19.58 -8.85
N ASN A 18 12.37 18.37 -9.34
CA ASN A 18 13.35 17.28 -9.36
C ASN A 18 13.34 16.63 -10.74
N LEU A 19 14.05 17.26 -11.66
CA LEU A 19 14.13 16.83 -13.05
C LEU A 19 14.82 15.47 -13.18
N ASP A 20 15.89 15.23 -12.44
CA ASP A 20 16.66 13.98 -12.47
C ASP A 20 15.81 12.77 -12.09
N HIS A 21 14.88 12.96 -11.13
CA HIS A 21 13.94 11.92 -10.75
C HIS A 21 12.86 11.69 -11.81
N PHE A 22 12.46 12.72 -12.53
CA PHE A 22 11.40 12.66 -13.54
C PHE A 22 11.88 12.17 -14.90
N MET A 23 13.11 12.53 -15.32
CA MET A 23 13.65 12.26 -16.65
C MET A 23 13.55 10.79 -17.09
N PRO A 24 13.90 9.78 -16.29
CA PRO A 24 13.79 8.38 -16.73
C PRO A 24 12.36 7.96 -17.11
N ARG A 25 11.35 8.59 -16.46
CA ARG A 25 9.94 8.35 -16.78
C ARG A 25 9.50 9.09 -18.04
N LEU A 26 9.99 10.30 -18.21
CA LEU A 26 9.72 11.11 -19.39
C LEU A 26 10.33 10.47 -20.65
N GLU A 27 11.55 9.96 -20.58
CA GLU A 27 12.22 9.24 -21.67
C GLU A 27 11.39 8.04 -22.12
N GLY A 28 10.90 7.21 -21.20
CA GLY A 28 9.99 6.11 -21.54
C GLY A 28 8.67 6.57 -22.17
N LEU A 29 8.13 7.73 -21.76
CA LEU A 29 6.93 8.29 -22.36
C LEU A 29 7.17 8.85 -23.77
N MET A 30 8.37 9.37 -24.07
CA MET A 30 8.73 9.87 -25.40
C MET A 30 8.71 8.78 -26.49
N ASP A 31 8.96 7.54 -26.09
CA ASP A 31 8.85 6.38 -27.01
C ASP A 31 7.40 6.10 -27.41
N TRP A 32 6.48 6.30 -26.47
CA TRP A 32 5.04 6.10 -26.71
C TRP A 32 4.35 7.31 -27.33
N ILE A 33 4.83 8.51 -27.01
CA ILE A 33 4.25 9.79 -27.45
C ILE A 33 5.37 10.64 -28.04
N PRO A 34 5.75 10.45 -29.31
CA PRO A 34 6.88 11.14 -29.95
C PRO A 34 6.81 12.66 -29.88
N ALA A 35 5.61 13.25 -29.81
CA ALA A 35 5.43 14.70 -29.67
C ALA A 35 6.08 15.28 -28.40
N LEU A 36 6.30 14.48 -27.37
CA LEU A 36 6.97 14.89 -26.13
C LEU A 36 8.47 15.19 -26.33
N GLN A 37 9.08 14.64 -27.37
CA GLN A 37 10.52 14.91 -27.67
C GLN A 37 10.79 16.37 -28.02
N THR A 38 9.79 17.08 -28.51
CA THR A 38 9.89 18.52 -28.90
C THR A 38 9.02 19.45 -28.05
N ALA A 39 8.23 18.89 -27.15
CA ALA A 39 7.38 19.67 -26.26
C ALA A 39 8.19 20.32 -25.13
N GLY A 40 7.93 21.58 -24.84
CA GLY A 40 8.47 22.24 -23.66
C GLY A 40 7.68 21.92 -22.39
N ILE A 41 8.30 22.05 -21.25
CA ILE A 41 7.65 21.93 -19.94
C ILE A 41 7.08 23.31 -19.56
N LYS A 42 5.77 23.38 -19.38
CA LYS A 42 5.08 24.63 -19.02
C LYS A 42 5.14 24.91 -17.51
N SER A 43 4.98 23.88 -16.69
CA SER A 43 4.95 24.00 -15.23
C SER A 43 5.25 22.66 -14.59
N TRP A 44 5.76 22.72 -13.37
CA TRP A 44 6.02 21.58 -12.52
C TRP A 44 5.06 21.57 -11.33
N ILE A 45 4.58 20.38 -11.01
CA ILE A 45 3.86 20.12 -9.77
C ILE A 45 4.55 18.93 -9.12
N HIS A 46 5.23 19.18 -8.01
CA HIS A 46 5.90 18.18 -7.21
C HIS A 46 5.42 18.31 -5.77
N GLY A 47 4.63 17.36 -5.31
CA GLY A 47 4.00 17.37 -3.99
C GLY A 47 4.19 16.07 -3.25
N LEU A 48 3.87 16.11 -1.96
CA LEU A 48 3.85 14.92 -1.12
C LEU A 48 2.50 14.21 -1.25
N GLU A 49 2.54 12.90 -1.28
CA GLU A 49 1.34 12.04 -1.23
C GLU A 49 1.39 11.18 0.02
N ALA A 50 0.23 10.97 0.65
CA ALA A 50 0.08 10.11 1.81
C ALA A 50 -0.26 8.68 1.37
N PHE A 51 0.62 7.74 1.72
CA PHE A 51 0.39 6.31 1.55
C PHE A 51 0.18 5.65 2.91
N THR A 52 -0.86 4.85 3.00
CA THR A 52 -1.11 3.97 4.14
C THR A 52 -0.29 2.69 4.00
N GLU A 53 -0.08 1.99 5.10
CA GLU A 53 0.72 0.76 5.10
C GLU A 53 0.06 -0.44 4.40
N ASP A 54 -1.24 -0.37 4.13
CA ASP A 54 -2.02 -1.42 3.46
C ASP A 54 -2.64 -0.95 2.13
N GLN A 55 -2.29 0.25 1.68
CA GLN A 55 -2.75 0.88 0.44
C GLN A 55 -4.27 1.13 0.37
N ASN A 56 -4.99 1.02 1.48
CA ASN A 56 -6.40 1.34 1.54
C ASN A 56 -6.64 2.66 2.29
N PRO A 57 -7.65 3.46 1.92
CA PRO A 57 -8.02 4.64 2.68
C PRO A 57 -8.36 4.31 4.14
N VAL A 58 -8.23 5.31 4.99
CA VAL A 58 -8.61 5.24 6.42
C VAL A 58 -9.93 5.96 6.59
N MET A 59 -10.99 5.22 6.89
CA MET A 59 -12.35 5.76 6.98
C MET A 59 -13.07 5.28 8.24
N GLY A 60 -14.06 6.04 8.68
CA GLY A 60 -14.97 5.65 9.75
C GLY A 60 -14.72 6.34 11.09
N GLU A 61 -15.47 5.92 12.10
CA GLU A 61 -15.38 6.46 13.45
C GLU A 61 -14.14 5.93 14.17
N THR A 62 -13.38 6.85 14.80
CA THR A 62 -12.18 6.46 15.55
C THR A 62 -12.56 5.69 16.82
N PRO A 63 -11.82 4.63 17.19
CA PRO A 63 -12.11 3.89 18.41
C PRO A 63 -11.80 4.67 19.69
N GLU A 64 -10.94 5.70 19.62
CA GLU A 64 -10.50 6.48 20.77
C GLU A 64 -11.43 7.65 21.10
N VAL A 65 -12.12 8.21 20.11
CA VAL A 65 -12.93 9.42 20.29
C VAL A 65 -14.28 9.23 19.60
N ARG A 66 -15.31 9.14 20.42
CA ARG A 66 -16.69 9.01 19.93
C ARG A 66 -17.11 10.21 19.08
N ASN A 67 -17.84 9.97 18.00
CA ASN A 67 -18.32 10.94 17.02
C ASN A 67 -17.19 11.67 16.25
N LEU A 68 -15.96 11.18 16.31
CA LEU A 68 -14.88 11.64 15.44
C LEU A 68 -14.74 10.68 14.25
N PHE A 69 -15.12 11.15 13.09
CA PHE A 69 -15.00 10.41 11.84
C PHE A 69 -13.78 10.86 11.05
N VAL A 70 -13.09 9.91 10.45
CA VAL A 70 -11.92 10.13 9.60
C VAL A 70 -12.23 9.69 8.17
N SER A 71 -11.70 10.40 7.20
CA SER A 71 -11.69 10.03 5.79
C SER A 71 -10.38 10.58 5.19
N ALA A 72 -9.33 9.75 5.13
CA ALA A 72 -7.97 10.17 4.81
C ALA A 72 -7.15 9.04 4.17
N GLY A 73 -5.90 9.35 3.76
CA GLY A 73 -4.95 8.36 3.29
C GLY A 73 -5.36 7.67 1.99
N PHE A 74 -5.85 8.41 1.01
CA PHE A 74 -6.40 7.87 -0.23
C PHE A 74 -5.36 7.38 -1.25
N ASN A 75 -4.07 7.36 -0.91
CA ASN A 75 -3.02 6.75 -1.74
C ASN A 75 -3.09 7.23 -3.20
N ALA A 76 -3.10 8.55 -3.43
CA ALA A 76 -3.28 9.23 -4.71
C ALA A 76 -4.68 9.12 -5.37
N TYR A 77 -5.61 8.34 -4.82
CA TYR A 77 -6.97 8.19 -5.36
C TYR A 77 -8.00 9.17 -4.76
N GLY A 78 -7.56 10.21 -4.04
CA GLY A 78 -8.46 11.11 -3.32
C GLY A 78 -9.48 11.81 -4.21
N VAL A 79 -9.09 12.27 -5.39
CA VAL A 79 -10.00 12.95 -6.32
C VAL A 79 -11.07 11.99 -6.85
N THR A 80 -10.67 10.82 -7.32
CA THR A 80 -11.58 9.80 -7.86
C THR A 80 -12.48 9.17 -6.79
N GLY A 81 -11.95 8.99 -5.59
CA GLY A 81 -12.66 8.35 -4.47
C GLY A 81 -13.56 9.28 -3.67
N SER A 82 -13.40 10.60 -3.78
CA SER A 82 -14.02 11.58 -2.88
C SER A 82 -15.55 11.52 -2.83
N GLY A 83 -16.20 11.35 -3.99
CA GLY A 83 -17.67 11.27 -4.06
C GLY A 83 -18.21 10.06 -3.30
N GLY A 84 -17.64 8.87 -3.55
CA GLY A 84 -18.03 7.64 -2.85
C GLY A 84 -17.70 7.69 -1.36
N ALA A 85 -16.52 8.18 -1.00
CA ALA A 85 -16.12 8.34 0.39
C ALA A 85 -17.03 9.30 1.16
N GLY A 86 -17.41 10.43 0.54
CA GLY A 86 -18.33 11.39 1.13
C GLY A 86 -19.72 10.80 1.36
N MET A 87 -20.26 10.04 0.41
CA MET A 87 -21.52 9.33 0.56
C MET A 87 -21.46 8.33 1.73
N VAL A 88 -20.45 7.45 1.73
CA VAL A 88 -20.31 6.42 2.77
C VAL A 88 -20.18 7.03 4.16
N ILE A 89 -19.30 8.02 4.34
CA ILE A 89 -19.14 8.69 5.65
C ILE A 89 -20.42 9.42 6.06
N GLY A 90 -21.09 10.08 5.12
CA GLY A 90 -22.37 10.76 5.40
C GLY A 90 -23.45 9.79 5.91
N GLU A 91 -23.64 8.66 5.22
CA GLU A 91 -24.58 7.62 5.64
C GLU A 91 -24.17 6.97 6.96
N TRP A 92 -22.88 6.72 7.17
CA TRP A 92 -22.37 6.15 8.42
C TRP A 92 -22.63 7.05 9.62
N ILE A 93 -22.42 8.36 9.48
CA ILE A 93 -22.72 9.35 10.52
C ILE A 93 -24.22 9.37 10.83
N LEU A 94 -25.07 9.33 9.82
CA LEU A 94 -26.53 9.42 9.98
C LEU A 94 -27.14 8.15 10.56
N ASN A 95 -26.66 6.98 10.16
CA ASN A 95 -27.25 5.69 10.50
C ASN A 95 -26.51 4.96 11.65
N GLY A 96 -25.31 5.44 12.04
CA GLY A 96 -24.46 4.78 13.04
C GLY A 96 -23.66 3.58 12.53
N GLU A 97 -23.86 3.20 11.27
CA GLU A 97 -23.14 2.11 10.61
C GLU A 97 -22.94 2.43 9.13
N PRO A 98 -21.91 1.86 8.47
CA PRO A 98 -21.68 2.08 7.05
C PRO A 98 -22.76 1.37 6.21
N PRO A 99 -23.07 1.88 4.99
CA PRO A 99 -24.14 1.34 4.14
C PRO A 99 -23.84 -0.06 3.56
N PHE A 100 -22.59 -0.50 3.61
CA PHE A 100 -22.11 -1.82 3.19
C PHE A 100 -20.81 -2.17 3.91
N ASP A 101 -20.26 -3.37 3.67
CA ASP A 101 -19.03 -3.82 4.30
C ASP A 101 -17.84 -2.93 3.94
N MET A 102 -17.36 -2.19 4.93
CA MET A 102 -16.22 -1.26 4.84
C MET A 102 -14.97 -1.77 5.56
N TRP A 103 -14.91 -3.06 5.89
CA TRP A 103 -13.84 -3.62 6.71
C TRP A 103 -12.43 -3.21 6.24
N SER A 104 -12.14 -3.28 4.94
CA SER A 104 -10.83 -2.95 4.39
C SER A 104 -10.48 -1.46 4.42
N PHE A 105 -11.45 -0.58 4.70
CA PHE A 105 -11.27 0.86 4.82
C PHE A 105 -11.46 1.37 6.26
N ASP A 106 -12.11 0.57 7.11
CA ASP A 106 -12.42 0.97 8.49
C ASP A 106 -11.14 1.22 9.30
N ILE A 107 -11.05 2.38 9.94
CA ILE A 107 -9.91 2.75 10.80
C ILE A 107 -9.64 1.71 11.88
N ARG A 108 -10.66 0.99 12.35
CA ARG A 108 -10.58 -0.06 13.37
C ARG A 108 -9.81 -1.30 12.93
N ARG A 109 -9.47 -1.42 11.63
CA ARG A 109 -8.58 -2.50 11.15
C ARG A 109 -7.16 -2.39 11.66
N PHE A 110 -6.76 -1.20 12.10
CA PHE A 110 -5.43 -0.96 12.63
C PHE A 110 -5.35 -1.35 14.12
N GLY A 111 -4.32 -2.09 14.47
CA GLY A 111 -4.01 -2.49 15.85
C GLY A 111 -2.76 -1.78 16.39
N GLY A 112 -2.42 -2.04 17.64
CA GLY A 112 -1.29 -1.38 18.31
C GLY A 112 0.07 -1.56 17.63
N TYR A 113 0.25 -2.62 16.84
CA TYR A 113 1.48 -2.88 16.07
C TYR A 113 1.69 -1.93 14.90
N HIS A 114 0.64 -1.29 14.40
CA HIS A 114 0.71 -0.26 13.37
C HIS A 114 1.23 1.11 13.89
N ARG A 115 1.54 1.20 15.19
CA ARG A 115 2.14 2.41 15.78
C ARG A 115 3.66 2.48 15.63
N SER A 116 4.29 1.47 15.05
CA SER A 116 5.72 1.46 14.78
C SER A 116 6.05 2.26 13.53
N ASP A 117 6.75 3.38 13.68
CA ASP A 117 7.18 4.23 12.56
C ASP A 117 7.96 3.42 11.51
N ASN A 118 8.83 2.52 11.94
CA ASN A 118 9.60 1.66 11.03
C ASN A 118 8.69 0.72 10.22
N GLN A 119 7.64 0.18 10.86
CA GLN A 119 6.67 -0.67 10.19
C GLN A 119 5.88 0.12 9.15
N VAL A 120 5.32 1.25 9.56
CA VAL A 120 4.54 2.13 8.67
C VAL A 120 5.39 2.59 7.51
N LEU A 121 6.63 3.03 7.77
CA LEU A 121 7.55 3.48 6.73
C LEU A 121 7.86 2.35 5.73
N ALA A 122 8.28 1.18 6.21
CA ALA A 122 8.63 0.06 5.34
C ALA A 122 7.46 -0.36 4.44
N ARG A 123 6.25 -0.47 5.01
CA ARG A 123 5.03 -0.85 4.29
C ARG A 123 4.56 0.22 3.31
N SER A 124 4.57 1.48 3.72
CA SER A 124 4.18 2.60 2.85
C SER A 124 5.12 2.76 1.66
N LEU A 125 6.41 2.46 1.84
CA LEU A 125 7.40 2.44 0.77
C LEU A 125 7.14 1.36 -0.27
N GLU A 126 6.92 0.13 0.18
CA GLU A 126 6.55 -0.98 -0.69
C GLU A 126 5.22 -0.69 -1.39
N GLY A 127 4.22 -0.20 -0.65
CA GLY A 127 2.92 0.18 -1.20
C GLY A 127 3.01 1.25 -2.27
N GLN A 128 3.82 2.29 -2.06
CA GLN A 128 4.06 3.33 -3.05
C GLN A 128 4.77 2.77 -4.30
N GLY A 129 5.69 1.83 -4.12
CA GLY A 129 6.32 1.12 -5.23
C GLY A 129 5.31 0.34 -6.07
N HIS A 130 4.44 -0.42 -5.42
CA HIS A 130 3.39 -1.21 -6.07
C HIS A 130 2.31 -0.36 -6.76
N HIS A 131 2.05 0.86 -6.25
CA HIS A 131 1.04 1.76 -6.82
C HIS A 131 1.28 2.10 -8.30
N TYR A 132 2.55 2.18 -8.71
CA TYR A 132 2.96 2.58 -10.06
C TYR A 132 3.52 1.41 -10.89
N THR A 133 3.35 0.17 -10.43
CA THR A 133 3.80 -1.02 -11.14
C THR A 133 2.64 -1.97 -11.41
N ILE A 134 2.83 -2.85 -12.38
CA ILE A 134 1.92 -3.97 -12.58
C ILE A 134 2.33 -5.04 -11.57
N ILE A 135 1.49 -5.26 -10.56
CA ILE A 135 1.68 -6.31 -9.56
C ILE A 135 1.34 -7.69 -10.13
N TRP A 136 2.02 -8.71 -9.64
CA TRP A 136 1.74 -10.09 -10.02
C TRP A 136 0.40 -10.55 -9.42
N PRO A 137 -0.33 -11.45 -10.08
CA PRO A 137 -1.48 -12.12 -9.47
C PRO A 137 -1.07 -12.75 -8.14
N TYR A 138 -1.87 -12.50 -7.09
CA TYR A 138 -1.67 -13.01 -5.73
C TYR A 138 -0.39 -12.51 -5.03
N GLU A 139 0.32 -11.56 -5.57
CA GLU A 139 1.47 -10.95 -4.92
C GLU A 139 1.06 -10.35 -3.57
N GLU A 140 1.82 -10.69 -2.54
CA GLU A 140 1.62 -10.17 -1.19
C GLU A 140 2.79 -9.25 -0.80
N MET A 141 2.50 -8.25 0.03
CA MET A 141 3.54 -7.37 0.54
C MET A 141 4.51 -8.13 1.44
N THR A 142 5.79 -7.80 1.30
CA THR A 142 6.90 -8.47 2.00
C THR A 142 7.55 -7.60 3.09
N ALA A 143 7.51 -6.28 2.94
CA ALA A 143 8.10 -5.38 3.91
C ALA A 143 7.43 -5.47 5.29
N GLY A 144 8.21 -5.26 6.34
CA GLY A 144 7.72 -5.26 7.72
C GLY A 144 7.24 -6.63 8.23
N ARG A 145 7.66 -7.72 7.59
CA ARG A 145 7.34 -9.10 7.99
C ARG A 145 8.52 -9.80 8.66
N PRO A 146 8.25 -10.76 9.55
CA PRO A 146 6.96 -11.20 10.09
C PRO A 146 6.44 -10.26 11.19
N LEU A 147 5.13 -9.96 11.18
CA LEU A 147 4.52 -9.05 12.16
C LEU A 147 3.84 -9.81 13.30
N LYS A 148 2.95 -10.74 12.99
CA LYS A 148 2.30 -11.63 13.94
C LYS A 148 2.53 -13.08 13.56
N ARG A 149 2.86 -13.91 14.54
CA ARG A 149 3.08 -15.35 14.37
C ARG A 149 2.13 -16.16 15.26
N SER A 150 1.58 -17.21 14.71
CA SER A 150 0.82 -18.17 15.52
C SER A 150 1.74 -19.02 16.39
N ALA A 151 1.19 -19.67 17.41
CA ALA A 151 1.96 -20.57 18.27
C ALA A 151 2.61 -21.74 17.51
N ILE A 152 2.05 -22.12 16.37
CA ILE A 152 2.58 -23.21 15.53
C ILE A 152 3.49 -22.72 14.38
N TYR A 153 3.82 -21.43 14.31
CA TYR A 153 4.63 -20.87 13.23
C TYR A 153 5.95 -21.63 13.04
N GLY A 154 6.69 -21.90 14.13
CA GLY A 154 7.95 -22.64 14.04
C GLY A 154 7.79 -24.05 13.49
N VAL A 155 6.74 -24.76 13.90
CA VAL A 155 6.43 -26.11 13.37
C VAL A 155 6.13 -26.07 11.87
N LEU A 156 5.39 -25.05 11.41
CA LEU A 156 5.09 -24.87 10.00
C LEU A 156 6.35 -24.52 9.19
N GLN A 157 7.23 -23.70 9.78
CA GLN A 157 8.52 -23.37 9.17
C GLN A 157 9.41 -24.59 8.99
N GLU A 158 9.50 -25.46 10.00
CA GLU A 158 10.22 -26.74 9.92
C GLU A 158 9.64 -27.66 8.84
N LYS A 159 8.32 -27.58 8.61
CA LYS A 159 7.62 -28.25 7.51
C LYS A 159 7.76 -27.56 6.16
N ARG A 160 8.67 -26.58 6.06
CA ARG A 160 9.00 -25.86 4.81
C ARG A 160 7.82 -25.05 4.26
N ALA A 161 7.02 -24.45 5.14
CA ALA A 161 5.97 -23.52 4.75
C ALA A 161 6.55 -22.30 4.05
N CYS A 162 6.02 -21.94 2.89
CA CYS A 162 6.16 -20.64 2.29
C CYS A 162 5.06 -19.74 2.86
N PHE A 163 5.46 -18.69 3.57
CA PHE A 163 4.51 -17.87 4.31
C PHE A 163 4.05 -16.65 3.50
N GLY A 164 2.75 -16.39 3.55
CA GLY A 164 2.11 -15.13 3.24
C GLY A 164 1.61 -14.45 4.51
N ALA A 165 1.01 -13.27 4.36
CA ALA A 165 0.46 -12.53 5.48
C ALA A 165 -1.01 -12.14 5.24
N LYS A 166 -1.86 -12.34 6.24
CA LYS A 166 -3.25 -11.88 6.23
C LYS A 166 -3.55 -11.13 7.53
N PHE A 167 -3.94 -9.86 7.42
CA PHE A 167 -4.17 -8.99 8.58
C PHE A 167 -2.99 -8.98 9.59
N GLY A 168 -1.77 -8.99 9.04
CA GLY A 168 -0.53 -9.03 9.81
C GLY A 168 -0.15 -10.41 10.37
N TRP A 169 -0.99 -11.43 10.24
CA TRP A 169 -0.69 -12.79 10.64
C TRP A 169 0.03 -13.55 9.54
N GLU A 170 1.16 -14.18 9.89
CA GLU A 170 1.83 -15.13 9.03
C GLU A 170 0.98 -16.39 8.88
N ARG A 171 0.74 -16.79 7.63
CA ARG A 171 0.03 -18.02 7.29
C ARG A 171 0.77 -18.77 6.18
N PRO A 172 0.77 -20.10 6.17
CA PRO A 172 1.34 -20.85 5.05
C PRO A 172 0.45 -20.65 3.81
N ASN A 173 1.06 -20.26 2.70
CA ASN A 173 0.42 -20.26 1.38
C ASN A 173 0.53 -21.66 0.76
N TRP A 174 1.70 -22.28 0.86
CA TRP A 174 1.98 -23.64 0.42
C TRP A 174 3.18 -24.22 1.19
N PHE A 175 3.47 -25.50 0.98
CA PHE A 175 4.59 -26.19 1.60
C PHE A 175 5.53 -26.72 0.52
N ALA A 176 6.80 -26.30 0.56
CA ALA A 176 7.79 -26.71 -0.41
C ALA A 176 8.22 -28.18 -0.17
N PRO A 177 8.23 -29.02 -1.22
CA PRO A 177 8.80 -30.36 -1.15
C PRO A 177 10.31 -30.33 -0.81
N GLU A 178 10.85 -31.48 -0.45
CA GLU A 178 12.30 -31.60 -0.25
C GLU A 178 13.07 -31.22 -1.52
N GLY A 179 14.13 -30.44 -1.36
CA GLY A 179 14.93 -29.92 -2.46
C GLY A 179 14.38 -28.65 -3.15
N VAL A 180 13.18 -28.21 -2.82
CA VAL A 180 12.57 -26.97 -3.37
C VAL A 180 12.66 -25.86 -2.33
N GLU A 181 13.12 -24.67 -2.69
CA GLU A 181 13.14 -23.53 -1.77
C GLU A 181 11.72 -23.06 -1.44
N PRO A 182 11.40 -22.80 -0.14
CA PRO A 182 10.09 -22.32 0.29
C PRO A 182 9.91 -20.81 0.02
N VAL A 183 10.01 -20.44 -1.23
CA VAL A 183 9.85 -19.07 -1.72
C VAL A 183 8.78 -19.00 -2.79
N GLU A 184 8.06 -17.89 -2.84
CA GLU A 184 7.05 -17.65 -3.84
C GLU A 184 7.70 -17.00 -5.07
N ILE A 185 7.52 -17.61 -6.24
CA ILE A 185 7.94 -17.06 -7.53
C ILE A 185 6.70 -16.71 -8.31
N ASN A 186 6.43 -15.42 -8.40
CA ASN A 186 5.24 -14.88 -9.05
C ASN A 186 5.31 -15.05 -10.58
N SER A 187 4.15 -15.19 -11.21
CA SER A 187 3.99 -15.29 -12.65
C SER A 187 2.59 -14.87 -13.07
N PHE A 188 2.44 -14.27 -14.25
CA PHE A 188 1.13 -13.99 -14.84
C PHE A 188 0.40 -15.24 -15.33
N THR A 189 1.13 -16.35 -15.52
CA THR A 189 0.54 -17.58 -16.02
C THR A 189 0.50 -18.67 -14.98
N ARG A 190 1.66 -19.08 -14.46
CA ARG A 190 1.79 -20.22 -13.56
C ARG A 190 2.87 -19.94 -12.50
N PRO A 191 2.50 -19.52 -11.29
CA PRO A 191 3.43 -19.41 -10.18
C PRO A 191 4.02 -20.77 -9.81
N ASN A 192 5.23 -20.79 -9.20
CA ASN A 192 5.96 -22.02 -8.92
C ASN A 192 5.23 -23.03 -8.02
N TRP A 193 4.36 -22.55 -7.12
CA TRP A 193 3.58 -23.42 -6.23
C TRP A 193 2.53 -24.28 -6.96
N HIS A 194 2.20 -23.99 -8.22
CA HIS A 194 1.33 -24.81 -9.05
C HIS A 194 1.94 -26.14 -9.48
N ASP A 195 3.24 -26.30 -9.32
CA ASP A 195 3.94 -27.50 -9.76
C ASP A 195 4.01 -28.58 -8.66
N TYR A 196 3.46 -28.29 -7.46
CA TYR A 196 3.55 -29.14 -6.28
C TYR A 196 2.22 -29.47 -5.59
#